data_c7e0454315e3bbf6b68d55da426998ee
#
_entry.id   c7e0454315e3bbf6b68d55da426998ee
#
_cell.length_a   1.000
_cell.length_b   1.000
_cell.length_c   1.000
_cell.angle_alpha   90.00
_cell.angle_beta   90.00
_cell.angle_gamma   90.00
#
_symmetry.space_group_name_H-M   'P 1'
#
loop_
_entity.id
_entity.type
_entity.pdbx_description
1 polymer ?
#
loop_
_entity_poly.entity_id
_entity_poly.type
_entity_poly.pdbx_seq_one_letter_code
_entity_poly.pdbx_strand_id
1 'polypeptide(L)'
;MNQDFNHKPVTPVQPPQPSFAAPPQSPPSASAPQPIETTPVVQKVKKAPKRKKLLLLSILGVFVLLLAVAAAGYSWYQSQLSSVDSNNNEFIKVTVEPNSTPSMISQLLKDKGVIRSTEAFGIYTRLSGTQNSLQAGAYRLSPSETTPEIVEHLTSGKVDTFDLTFLPGATLADNRKVLIEAGFTEAEVDAGLNATYDSPLFEGKPASADLEGYIYGETYKFGSDATVKEVLSHTFDVYAEFIQENNIIAKLKAQNLTLFEGITLASIVQRESIGGDEPQIASVFYNRLAIDMPLGSDVTYQYIADKTGVERDTNLDSPYNTRRYPGLPPGPIAAPGKNALLAVATPATTDYVYFLSGDDDVTYYGVTLEEHEANIAAHCKVKCLIL
;
A
#
# COMPACT_ATOMS: atom_id res chain seq x y z
N MET A 1 -24.96 -1.71 -46.75
CA MET A 1 -24.91 -3.07 -47.30
C MET A 1 -25.04 -4.01 -46.12
N ASN A 2 -26.28 -4.53 -46.00
CA ASN A 2 -26.67 -5.56 -45.04
C ASN A 2 -26.09 -6.91 -45.46
N GLN A 3 -25.61 -7.69 -44.50
CA GLN A 3 -25.63 -9.14 -44.62
C GLN A 3 -26.10 -9.76 -43.30
N ASP A 4 -27.33 -10.22 -43.34
CA ASP A 4 -27.96 -11.11 -42.36
C ASP A 4 -27.29 -12.48 -42.42
N PHE A 5 -26.91 -13.02 -41.26
CA PHE A 5 -26.68 -14.46 -41.08
C PHE A 5 -27.70 -15.06 -40.13
N ASN A 6 -28.61 -15.75 -40.78
CA ASN A 6 -29.71 -16.57 -40.26
C ASN A 6 -29.14 -17.91 -39.74
N HIS A 7 -29.19 -18.17 -38.41
CA HIS A 7 -28.92 -19.48 -37.85
C HIS A 7 -30.21 -20.13 -37.37
N LYS A 8 -30.61 -21.18 -38.08
CA LYS A 8 -31.70 -22.12 -37.69
C LYS A 8 -31.32 -22.90 -36.44
N PRO A 9 -32.27 -23.19 -35.55
CA PRO A 9 -32.04 -24.03 -34.38
C PRO A 9 -31.99 -25.52 -34.77
N VAL A 10 -31.02 -26.23 -34.19
CA VAL A 10 -30.85 -27.68 -34.30
C VAL A 10 -31.61 -28.35 -33.18
N THR A 11 -32.51 -29.28 -33.57
CA THR A 11 -33.32 -30.11 -32.66
C THR A 11 -32.45 -31.19 -32.00
N PRO A 12 -32.65 -31.53 -30.72
CA PRO A 12 -31.93 -32.62 -30.07
C PRO A 12 -32.51 -33.98 -30.45
N VAL A 13 -31.63 -34.90 -30.78
CA VAL A 13 -31.93 -36.32 -31.06
C VAL A 13 -32.05 -37.07 -29.74
N GLN A 14 -33.15 -37.81 -29.56
CA GLN A 14 -33.49 -38.65 -28.43
C GLN A 14 -32.85 -40.04 -28.61
N PRO A 15 -32.22 -40.63 -27.58
CA PRO A 15 -31.70 -42.00 -27.68
C PRO A 15 -32.78 -43.07 -27.53
N PRO A 16 -32.59 -44.26 -28.11
CA PRO A 16 -33.63 -45.30 -28.18
C PRO A 16 -33.79 -46.07 -26.84
N GLN A 17 -35.06 -46.39 -26.55
CA GLN A 17 -35.50 -47.20 -25.42
C GLN A 17 -35.27 -48.70 -25.67
N PRO A 18 -34.90 -49.49 -24.64
CA PRO A 18 -34.82 -50.93 -24.76
C PRO A 18 -36.19 -51.60 -24.60
N SER A 19 -36.44 -52.58 -25.47
CA SER A 19 -37.63 -53.44 -25.57
C SER A 19 -37.70 -54.42 -24.41
N PHE A 20 -38.88 -54.55 -23.79
CA PHE A 20 -39.22 -55.55 -22.81
C PHE A 20 -39.63 -56.86 -23.50
N ALA A 21 -39.00 -57.97 -23.14
CA ALA A 21 -39.45 -59.32 -23.50
C ALA A 21 -40.31 -59.93 -22.37
N ALA A 22 -41.37 -60.65 -22.76
CA ALA A 22 -42.38 -61.20 -21.88
C ALA A 22 -41.92 -62.46 -21.16
N PRO A 23 -42.57 -62.84 -20.02
CA PRO A 23 -42.16 -63.98 -19.18
C PRO A 23 -42.71 -65.33 -19.68
N PRO A 24 -42.01 -66.46 -19.43
CA PRO A 24 -42.52 -67.80 -19.73
C PRO A 24 -43.38 -68.39 -18.62
N GLN A 25 -44.32 -69.22 -19.07
CA GLN A 25 -45.40 -69.87 -18.32
C GLN A 25 -44.92 -71.08 -17.45
N SER A 26 -45.69 -71.31 -16.38
CA SER A 26 -45.57 -72.41 -15.42
C SER A 26 -46.01 -73.73 -15.98
N PRO A 27 -45.44 -74.90 -15.50
CA PRO A 27 -46.06 -76.21 -15.61
C PRO A 27 -46.58 -76.77 -14.26
N PRO A 28 -47.32 -77.88 -14.28
CA PRO A 28 -48.52 -78.11 -13.47
C PRO A 28 -48.29 -78.83 -12.14
N SER A 29 -49.37 -78.81 -11.34
CA SER A 29 -49.64 -79.38 -10.06
C SER A 29 -49.46 -80.94 -10.02
N ALA A 30 -48.89 -81.43 -8.96
CA ALA A 30 -49.02 -82.83 -8.53
C ALA A 30 -49.26 -82.91 -7.01
N SER A 31 -50.17 -83.78 -6.70
CA SER A 31 -50.91 -84.19 -5.53
C SER A 31 -50.15 -84.32 -4.19
N ALA A 32 -50.91 -84.04 -3.12
CA ALA A 32 -50.54 -84.24 -1.72
C ALA A 32 -50.46 -85.75 -1.29
N PRO A 33 -49.74 -86.05 -0.26
CA PRO A 33 -50.16 -87.05 0.76
C PRO A 33 -50.16 -86.49 2.19
N GLN A 34 -50.91 -87.14 3.02
CA GLN A 34 -51.40 -86.82 4.36
C GLN A 34 -50.37 -86.84 5.50
N PRO A 35 -50.78 -86.40 6.73
CA PRO A 35 -49.87 -85.87 7.75
C PRO A 35 -49.26 -86.96 8.66
N ILE A 36 -48.03 -86.71 9.06
CA ILE A 36 -47.36 -87.45 10.18
C ILE A 36 -47.18 -86.44 11.30
N GLU A 37 -47.84 -86.78 12.45
CA GLU A 37 -47.62 -86.11 13.72
C GLU A 37 -46.18 -86.29 14.15
N THR A 38 -45.47 -85.16 14.35
CA THR A 38 -44.23 -85.17 15.10
C THR A 38 -44.21 -84.05 16.11
N THR A 39 -44.02 -84.41 17.33
CA THR A 39 -43.84 -83.57 18.52
C THR A 39 -42.84 -82.42 18.31
N PRO A 40 -43.08 -81.26 18.87
CA PRO A 40 -42.16 -80.10 18.68
C PRO A 40 -40.92 -80.30 19.53
N VAL A 41 -39.77 -80.55 18.87
CA VAL A 41 -38.46 -80.40 19.46
C VAL A 41 -38.14 -78.91 19.55
N VAL A 42 -38.17 -78.39 20.79
CA VAL A 42 -37.72 -77.05 21.08
C VAL A 42 -36.20 -76.95 20.86
N GLN A 43 -35.77 -76.62 19.68
CA GLN A 43 -34.37 -76.22 19.47
C GLN A 43 -34.09 -74.89 20.15
N LYS A 44 -33.30 -74.93 21.23
CA LYS A 44 -32.66 -73.79 21.83
C LYS A 44 -31.80 -73.10 20.78
N VAL A 45 -32.28 -71.94 20.26
CA VAL A 45 -31.49 -71.04 19.41
C VAL A 45 -30.23 -70.66 20.19
N LYS A 46 -29.10 -71.18 19.81
CA LYS A 46 -27.78 -70.79 20.32
C LYS A 46 -27.58 -69.31 20.02
N LYS A 47 -27.59 -68.43 21.08
CA LYS A 47 -27.21 -67.04 20.97
C LYS A 47 -25.87 -66.97 20.27
N ALA A 48 -25.83 -66.22 19.12
CA ALA A 48 -24.61 -65.97 18.38
C ALA A 48 -23.51 -65.39 19.30
N PRO A 49 -22.28 -65.81 19.14
CA PRO A 49 -21.21 -65.54 20.13
C PRO A 49 -20.99 -63.99 20.26
N LYS A 50 -21.05 -63.46 21.48
CA LYS A 50 -20.80 -62.06 21.86
C LYS A 50 -19.50 -61.50 21.26
N ARG A 51 -18.56 -62.35 20.84
CA ARG A 51 -17.28 -62.02 20.19
C ARG A 51 -17.43 -61.23 18.86
N LYS A 52 -18.45 -61.55 18.01
CA LYS A 52 -18.67 -60.82 16.74
C LYS A 52 -19.16 -59.38 16.98
N LYS A 53 -19.97 -59.14 18.03
CA LYS A 53 -20.38 -57.76 18.40
C LYS A 53 -19.23 -56.95 18.98
N LEU A 54 -18.34 -57.57 19.76
CA LEU A 54 -17.15 -56.95 20.32
C LEU A 54 -16.15 -56.55 19.22
N LEU A 55 -15.96 -57.41 18.22
CA LEU A 55 -15.10 -57.16 17.08
C LEU A 55 -15.64 -55.99 16.21
N LEU A 56 -16.95 -55.96 15.95
CA LEU A 56 -17.59 -54.84 15.24
C LEU A 56 -17.48 -53.53 16.00
N LEU A 57 -17.64 -53.54 17.32
CA LEU A 57 -17.46 -52.35 18.16
C LEU A 57 -16.01 -51.87 18.19
N SER A 58 -15.03 -52.75 18.18
CA SER A 58 -13.62 -52.39 18.12
C SER A 58 -13.24 -51.80 16.74
N ILE A 59 -13.75 -52.36 15.64
CA ILE A 59 -13.54 -51.81 14.28
C ILE A 59 -14.19 -50.43 14.17
N LEU A 60 -15.41 -50.24 14.69
CA LEU A 60 -16.08 -48.93 14.71
C LEU A 60 -15.29 -47.93 15.55
N GLY A 61 -14.77 -48.36 16.73
CA GLY A 61 -13.92 -47.51 17.57
C GLY A 61 -12.65 -47.03 16.89
N VAL A 62 -11.96 -47.94 16.18
CA VAL A 62 -10.76 -47.62 15.38
C VAL A 62 -11.13 -46.65 14.24
N PHE A 63 -12.25 -46.90 13.56
CA PHE A 63 -12.71 -46.02 12.48
C PHE A 63 -13.04 -44.62 12.99
N VAL A 64 -13.74 -44.47 14.11
CA VAL A 64 -14.03 -43.17 14.74
C VAL A 64 -12.75 -42.47 15.18
N LEU A 65 -11.78 -43.22 15.71
CA LEU A 65 -10.47 -42.66 16.08
C LEU A 65 -9.72 -42.14 14.85
N LEU A 66 -9.72 -42.89 13.75
CA LEU A 66 -9.10 -42.45 12.49
C LEU A 66 -9.78 -41.20 11.93
N LEU A 67 -11.12 -41.12 11.99
CA LEU A 67 -11.84 -39.91 11.60
C LEU A 67 -11.51 -38.70 12.49
N ALA A 68 -11.39 -38.93 13.80
CA ALA A 68 -11.00 -37.87 14.74
C ALA A 68 -9.57 -37.35 14.47
N VAL A 69 -8.63 -38.27 14.21
CA VAL A 69 -7.25 -37.92 13.83
C VAL A 69 -7.22 -37.19 12.49
N ALA A 70 -7.98 -37.64 11.50
CA ALA A 70 -8.10 -36.98 10.21
C ALA A 70 -8.70 -35.56 10.32
N ALA A 71 -9.76 -35.40 11.14
CA ALA A 71 -10.39 -34.12 11.41
C ALA A 71 -9.44 -33.16 12.15
N ALA A 72 -8.70 -33.66 13.14
CA ALA A 72 -7.69 -32.87 13.85
C ALA A 72 -6.54 -32.44 12.92
N GLY A 73 -6.05 -33.35 12.07
CA GLY A 73 -5.03 -33.05 11.06
C GLY A 73 -5.50 -32.05 10.03
N TYR A 74 -6.75 -32.14 9.58
CA TYR A 74 -7.34 -31.18 8.66
C TYR A 74 -7.50 -29.81 9.32
N SER A 75 -7.98 -29.76 10.57
CA SER A 75 -8.11 -28.50 11.32
C SER A 75 -6.76 -27.82 11.54
N TRP A 76 -5.74 -28.60 11.92
CA TRP A 76 -4.36 -28.10 12.03
C TRP A 76 -3.88 -27.54 10.68
N TYR A 77 -4.04 -28.28 9.60
CA TYR A 77 -3.65 -27.85 8.27
C TYR A 77 -4.30 -26.53 7.87
N GLN A 78 -5.62 -26.38 8.06
CA GLN A 78 -6.33 -25.14 7.78
C GLN A 78 -5.81 -23.97 8.62
N SER A 79 -5.49 -24.20 9.88
CA SER A 79 -4.92 -23.17 10.75
C SER A 79 -3.52 -22.71 10.32
N GLN A 80 -2.74 -23.61 9.68
CA GLN A 80 -1.41 -23.27 9.15
C GLN A 80 -1.48 -22.53 7.81
N LEU A 81 -2.59 -22.62 7.07
CA LEU A 81 -2.80 -21.87 5.83
C LEU A 81 -3.33 -20.45 6.08
N SER A 82 -3.83 -20.15 7.28
CA SER A 82 -4.30 -18.80 7.62
C SER A 82 -3.15 -17.80 7.71
N SER A 83 -3.47 -16.50 7.63
CA SER A 83 -2.51 -15.40 7.75
C SER A 83 -1.70 -15.48 9.05
N VAL A 84 -0.45 -15.04 9.02
CA VAL A 84 0.43 -14.99 10.21
C VAL A 84 -0.11 -13.97 11.21
N ASP A 85 -0.46 -12.79 10.72
CA ASP A 85 -1.07 -11.71 11.51
C ASP A 85 -2.07 -10.94 10.62
N SER A 86 -3.37 -11.16 10.87
CA SER A 86 -4.45 -10.55 10.09
C SER A 86 -4.57 -9.03 10.26
N ASN A 87 -3.89 -8.45 11.22
CA ASN A 87 -3.90 -7.00 11.47
C ASN A 87 -2.66 -6.29 10.93
N ASN A 88 -1.64 -7.04 10.55
CA ASN A 88 -0.40 -6.49 9.99
C ASN A 88 -0.50 -6.47 8.45
N ASN A 89 -0.82 -5.31 7.90
CA ASN A 89 -0.90 -5.06 6.46
C ASN A 89 0.41 -4.48 5.88
N GLU A 90 1.48 -4.44 6.64
CA GLU A 90 2.79 -4.01 6.14
C GLU A 90 3.29 -4.97 5.05
N PHE A 91 3.81 -4.39 3.97
CA PHE A 91 4.38 -5.18 2.89
C PHE A 91 5.85 -5.52 3.16
N ILE A 92 6.16 -6.79 2.98
CA ILE A 92 7.52 -7.32 3.08
C ILE A 92 8.00 -7.70 1.69
N LYS A 93 9.14 -7.15 1.26
CA LYS A 93 9.78 -7.53 0.00
C LYS A 93 10.39 -8.92 0.12
N VAL A 94 9.94 -9.84 -0.74
CA VAL A 94 10.43 -11.22 -0.84
C VAL A 94 10.96 -11.46 -2.24
N THR A 95 12.26 -11.71 -2.38
CA THR A 95 12.89 -12.01 -3.67
C THR A 95 13.09 -13.51 -3.79
N VAL A 96 12.41 -14.13 -4.74
CA VAL A 96 12.57 -15.55 -5.11
C VAL A 96 13.58 -15.63 -6.24
N GLU A 97 14.74 -16.22 -5.95
CA GLU A 97 15.83 -16.34 -6.93
C GLU A 97 15.48 -17.33 -8.05
N PRO A 98 16.02 -17.14 -9.27
CA PRO A 98 15.88 -18.11 -10.35
C PRO A 98 16.34 -19.51 -9.92
N ASN A 99 15.59 -20.54 -10.32
CA ASN A 99 15.81 -21.95 -9.97
C ASN A 99 15.61 -22.29 -8.49
N SER A 100 14.95 -21.45 -7.69
CA SER A 100 14.57 -21.81 -6.33
C SER A 100 13.59 -22.97 -6.32
N THR A 101 13.87 -23.98 -5.47
CA THR A 101 12.94 -25.10 -5.27
C THR A 101 11.75 -24.67 -4.39
N PRO A 102 10.60 -25.35 -4.47
CA PRO A 102 9.44 -25.08 -3.59
C PRO A 102 9.79 -25.11 -2.09
N SER A 103 10.74 -25.96 -1.70
CA SER A 103 11.23 -26.01 -0.32
C SER A 103 12.04 -24.77 0.06
N MET A 104 12.90 -24.28 -0.83
CA MET A 104 13.65 -23.02 -0.60
C MET A 104 12.70 -21.84 -0.52
N ILE A 105 11.71 -21.78 -1.41
CA ILE A 105 10.69 -20.73 -1.41
C ILE A 105 9.91 -20.75 -0.10
N SER A 106 9.42 -21.92 0.35
CA SER A 106 8.66 -22.03 1.60
C SER A 106 9.48 -21.63 2.82
N GLN A 107 10.78 -21.99 2.84
CA GLN A 107 11.68 -21.57 3.93
C GLN A 107 11.88 -20.06 3.93
N LEU A 108 12.15 -19.46 2.76
CA LEU A 108 12.28 -18.00 2.60
C LEU A 108 11.02 -17.26 3.10
N LEU A 109 9.82 -17.72 2.70
CA LEU A 109 8.55 -17.12 3.11
C LEU A 109 8.34 -17.21 4.63
N LYS A 110 8.73 -18.33 5.24
CA LYS A 110 8.65 -18.52 6.69
C LYS A 110 9.65 -17.63 7.43
N ASP A 111 10.89 -17.54 6.96
CA ASP A 111 11.94 -16.70 7.54
C ASP A 111 11.59 -15.21 7.45
N LYS A 112 10.85 -14.82 6.41
CA LYS A 112 10.28 -13.48 6.26
C LYS A 112 9.00 -13.26 7.06
N GLY A 113 8.45 -14.29 7.71
CA GLY A 113 7.26 -14.18 8.55
C GLY A 113 5.94 -13.98 7.80
N VAL A 114 5.86 -14.37 6.51
CA VAL A 114 4.64 -14.25 5.70
C VAL A 114 3.83 -15.53 5.61
N ILE A 115 4.39 -16.69 6.01
CA ILE A 115 3.65 -17.94 6.17
C ILE A 115 3.92 -18.58 7.54
N ARG A 116 2.95 -19.38 8.03
CA ARG A 116 3.06 -20.08 9.33
C ARG A 116 3.91 -21.36 9.26
N SER A 117 3.78 -22.14 8.19
CA SER A 117 4.40 -23.48 8.08
C SER A 117 4.87 -23.79 6.66
N THR A 118 6.13 -24.22 6.56
CA THR A 118 6.73 -24.71 5.33
C THR A 118 6.08 -26.02 4.87
N GLU A 119 5.67 -26.87 5.82
CA GLU A 119 5.03 -28.15 5.55
C GLU A 119 3.63 -27.94 4.95
N ALA A 120 2.83 -27.01 5.55
CA ALA A 120 1.50 -26.67 5.06
C ALA A 120 1.56 -26.05 3.66
N PHE A 121 2.53 -25.15 3.41
CA PHE A 121 2.78 -24.57 2.09
C PHE A 121 3.10 -25.68 1.06
N GLY A 122 4.02 -26.62 1.40
CA GLY A 122 4.38 -27.72 0.52
C GLY A 122 3.22 -28.69 0.24
N ILE A 123 2.35 -28.93 1.23
CA ILE A 123 1.13 -29.74 1.05
C ILE A 123 0.15 -28.98 0.13
N TYR A 124 -0.07 -27.68 0.39
CA TYR A 124 -0.98 -26.86 -0.39
C TYR A 124 -0.58 -26.79 -1.88
N THR A 125 0.67 -26.42 -2.17
CA THR A 125 1.17 -26.31 -3.54
C THR A 125 1.12 -27.63 -4.31
N ARG A 126 1.30 -28.76 -3.61
CA ARG A 126 1.18 -30.10 -4.21
C ARG A 126 -0.27 -30.47 -4.50
N LEU A 127 -1.19 -30.21 -3.56
CA LEU A 127 -2.62 -30.51 -3.72
C LEU A 127 -3.30 -29.62 -4.75
N SER A 128 -2.92 -28.35 -4.82
CA SER A 128 -3.42 -27.39 -5.82
C SER A 128 -2.77 -27.54 -7.20
N GLY A 129 -1.71 -28.39 -7.31
CA GLY A 129 -0.98 -28.56 -8.56
C GLY A 129 -0.08 -27.39 -8.95
N THR A 130 0.13 -26.42 -8.05
CA THR A 130 0.86 -25.19 -8.31
C THR A 130 2.36 -25.28 -8.03
N GLN A 131 2.84 -26.41 -7.52
CA GLN A 131 4.22 -26.61 -7.09
C GLN A 131 5.27 -26.25 -8.17
N ASN A 132 4.96 -26.54 -9.44
CA ASN A 132 5.86 -26.29 -10.57
C ASN A 132 5.57 -24.95 -11.30
N SER A 133 4.61 -24.18 -10.81
CA SER A 133 4.20 -22.91 -11.38
C SER A 133 4.67 -21.71 -10.56
N LEU A 134 5.38 -21.96 -9.45
CA LEU A 134 5.98 -20.89 -8.64
C LEU A 134 7.10 -20.22 -9.46
N GLN A 135 7.04 -18.91 -9.56
CA GLN A 135 7.95 -18.13 -10.41
C GLN A 135 9.00 -17.40 -9.57
N ALA A 136 10.18 -17.22 -10.17
CA ALA A 136 11.20 -16.33 -9.63
C ALA A 136 10.78 -14.87 -9.85
N GLY A 137 11.14 -13.98 -8.93
CA GLY A 137 10.81 -12.57 -9.01
C GLY A 137 10.81 -11.91 -7.64
N ALA A 138 10.58 -10.62 -7.63
CA ALA A 138 10.37 -9.84 -6.41
C ALA A 138 8.87 -9.67 -6.16
N TYR A 139 8.45 -9.99 -4.95
CA TYR A 139 7.05 -9.94 -4.51
C TYR A 139 6.93 -9.05 -3.28
N ARG A 140 5.79 -8.40 -3.15
CA ARG A 140 5.40 -7.64 -1.96
C ARG A 140 4.29 -8.40 -1.27
N LEU A 141 4.64 -9.10 -0.21
CA LEU A 141 3.73 -9.97 0.53
C LEU A 141 3.49 -9.41 1.93
N SER A 142 2.27 -9.60 2.45
CA SER A 142 1.91 -9.14 3.78
C SER A 142 1.69 -10.30 4.74
N PRO A 143 2.04 -10.18 6.04
CA PRO A 143 1.65 -11.14 7.07
C PRO A 143 0.15 -11.32 7.22
N SER A 144 -0.68 -10.40 6.72
CA SER A 144 -2.14 -10.49 6.69
C SER A 144 -2.68 -11.42 5.59
N GLU A 145 -1.86 -11.76 4.60
CA GLU A 145 -2.26 -12.68 3.53
C GLU A 145 -2.23 -14.13 4.00
N THR A 146 -3.15 -14.92 3.47
CA THR A 146 -3.18 -16.36 3.66
C THR A 146 -2.17 -17.07 2.74
N THR A 147 -1.75 -18.28 3.11
CA THR A 147 -0.88 -19.08 2.24
C THR A 147 -1.44 -19.29 0.82
N PRO A 148 -2.76 -19.53 0.60
CA PRO A 148 -3.34 -19.57 -0.74
C PRO A 148 -3.14 -18.30 -1.55
N GLU A 149 -3.38 -17.12 -0.97
CA GLU A 149 -3.19 -15.82 -1.62
C GLU A 149 -1.72 -15.59 -2.00
N ILE A 150 -0.80 -15.90 -1.09
CA ILE A 150 0.64 -15.84 -1.37
C ILE A 150 1.03 -16.76 -2.55
N VAL A 151 0.48 -17.98 -2.61
CA VAL A 151 0.74 -18.92 -3.73
C VAL A 151 0.16 -18.37 -5.04
N GLU A 152 -0.99 -17.69 -5.02
CA GLU A 152 -1.54 -17.03 -6.19
C GLU A 152 -0.61 -15.94 -6.71
N HIS A 153 -0.06 -15.08 -5.84
CA HIS A 153 0.98 -14.09 -6.19
C HIS A 153 2.17 -14.77 -6.86
N LEU A 154 2.72 -15.83 -6.25
CA LEU A 154 3.91 -16.53 -6.76
C LEU A 154 3.68 -17.27 -8.09
N THR A 155 2.44 -17.61 -8.42
CA THR A 155 2.10 -18.35 -9.65
C THR A 155 1.60 -17.50 -10.77
N SER A 156 1.07 -16.31 -10.49
CA SER A 156 0.50 -15.40 -11.48
C SER A 156 1.55 -14.86 -12.46
N GLY A 157 2.83 -14.84 -12.06
CA GLY A 157 3.92 -14.29 -12.88
C GLY A 157 3.76 -12.79 -13.18
N LYS A 158 2.78 -12.16 -12.58
CA LYS A 158 2.62 -10.72 -12.67
C LYS A 158 3.73 -10.10 -11.85
N VAL A 159 4.51 -9.23 -12.47
CA VAL A 159 5.33 -8.28 -11.73
C VAL A 159 4.35 -7.51 -10.88
N ASP A 160 4.32 -7.79 -9.58
CA ASP A 160 3.48 -7.02 -8.67
C ASP A 160 3.89 -5.56 -8.78
N THR A 161 2.92 -4.69 -8.98
CA THR A 161 3.15 -3.26 -8.94
C THR A 161 2.55 -2.70 -7.67
N PHE A 162 3.12 -1.64 -7.17
CA PHE A 162 2.57 -0.89 -6.05
C PHE A 162 2.51 0.59 -6.37
N ASP A 163 1.53 1.24 -5.82
CA ASP A 163 1.39 2.68 -5.90
C ASP A 163 2.07 3.30 -4.67
N LEU A 164 2.86 4.35 -4.91
CA LEU A 164 3.55 5.10 -3.88
C LEU A 164 3.17 6.56 -4.02
N THR A 165 2.53 7.11 -2.98
CA THR A 165 2.07 8.49 -2.98
C THR A 165 2.93 9.33 -2.05
N PHE A 166 3.61 10.33 -2.60
CA PHE A 166 4.21 11.41 -1.83
C PHE A 166 3.27 12.62 -1.86
N LEU A 167 3.14 13.29 -0.73
CA LEU A 167 2.20 14.41 -0.61
C LEU A 167 2.92 15.76 -0.73
N PRO A 168 2.32 16.76 -1.41
CA PRO A 168 2.77 18.13 -1.29
C PRO A 168 2.73 18.57 0.19
N GLY A 169 3.74 19.33 0.61
CA GLY A 169 3.89 19.77 2.00
C GLY A 169 4.53 18.73 2.95
N ALA A 170 4.79 17.51 2.49
CA ALA A 170 5.50 16.49 3.26
C ALA A 170 6.98 16.86 3.42
N THR A 171 7.54 16.59 4.59
CA THR A 171 8.97 16.71 4.88
C THR A 171 9.73 15.47 4.37
N LEU A 172 11.05 15.56 4.34
CA LEU A 172 11.90 14.41 4.04
C LEU A 172 11.68 13.27 5.04
N ALA A 173 11.39 13.58 6.31
CA ALA A 173 11.08 12.60 7.35
C ALA A 173 9.74 11.89 7.06
N ASP A 174 8.72 12.62 6.61
CA ASP A 174 7.44 12.04 6.20
C ASP A 174 7.63 11.12 4.99
N ASN A 175 8.38 11.55 3.99
CA ASN A 175 8.68 10.76 2.80
C ASN A 175 9.51 9.50 3.13
N ARG A 176 10.45 9.60 4.09
CA ARG A 176 11.16 8.44 4.64
C ARG A 176 10.19 7.41 5.22
N LYS A 177 9.21 7.87 6.00
CA LYS A 177 8.18 7.01 6.58
C LYS A 177 7.33 6.33 5.50
N VAL A 178 6.89 7.07 4.48
CA VAL A 178 6.15 6.52 3.33
C VAL A 178 6.93 5.39 2.64
N LEU A 179 8.24 5.55 2.45
CA LEU A 179 9.09 4.50 1.86
C LEU A 179 9.17 3.24 2.76
N ILE A 180 9.29 3.42 4.07
CA ILE A 180 9.31 2.30 5.03
C ILE A 180 7.96 1.58 5.05
N GLU A 181 6.84 2.31 5.14
CA GLU A 181 5.48 1.76 5.07
C GLU A 181 5.21 1.04 3.74
N ALA A 182 5.87 1.49 2.68
CA ALA A 182 5.88 0.80 1.39
C ALA A 182 6.72 -0.50 1.40
N GLY A 183 7.35 -0.90 2.51
CA GLY A 183 8.06 -2.18 2.70
C GLY A 183 9.55 -2.16 2.34
N PHE A 184 10.14 -0.97 2.14
CA PHE A 184 11.60 -0.84 2.10
C PHE A 184 12.17 -0.87 3.53
N THR A 185 13.31 -1.50 3.71
CA THR A 185 14.00 -1.47 4.99
C THR A 185 14.58 -0.08 5.28
N GLU A 186 14.73 0.28 6.54
CA GLU A 186 15.36 1.55 6.92
C GLU A 186 16.73 1.74 6.28
N ALA A 187 17.54 0.67 6.20
CA ALA A 187 18.86 0.71 5.59
C ALA A 187 18.80 1.01 4.07
N GLU A 188 17.83 0.44 3.34
CA GLU A 188 17.60 0.75 1.92
C GLU A 188 17.16 2.20 1.73
N VAL A 189 16.25 2.67 2.58
CA VAL A 189 15.76 4.06 2.54
C VAL A 189 16.89 5.04 2.83
N ASP A 190 17.64 4.82 3.90
CA ASP A 190 18.77 5.70 4.27
C ASP A 190 19.88 5.68 3.21
N ALA A 191 20.16 4.52 2.61
CA ALA A 191 21.10 4.43 1.50
C ALA A 191 20.60 5.21 0.26
N GLY A 192 19.30 5.12 -0.07
CA GLY A 192 18.68 5.87 -1.15
C GLY A 192 18.71 7.38 -0.90
N LEU A 193 18.29 7.83 0.30
CA LEU A 193 18.26 9.26 0.64
C LEU A 193 19.66 9.90 0.67
N ASN A 194 20.71 9.12 0.94
CA ASN A 194 22.10 9.57 0.94
C ASN A 194 22.85 9.30 -0.36
N ALA A 195 22.20 8.71 -1.37
CA ALA A 195 22.84 8.42 -2.64
C ALA A 195 23.07 9.70 -3.47
N THR A 196 24.01 9.62 -4.40
CA THR A 196 24.23 10.69 -5.39
C THR A 196 23.33 10.46 -6.58
N TYR A 197 22.70 11.55 -7.04
CA TYR A 197 21.82 11.59 -8.20
C TYR A 197 22.33 12.61 -9.20
N ASP A 198 22.27 12.26 -10.47
CA ASP A 198 22.58 13.16 -11.58
C ASP A 198 21.26 13.65 -12.20
N SER A 199 20.85 14.87 -11.83
CA SER A 199 19.61 15.49 -12.33
C SER A 199 19.78 17.01 -12.40
N PRO A 200 19.28 17.66 -13.47
CA PRO A 200 19.27 19.12 -13.59
C PRO A 200 18.46 19.79 -12.48
N LEU A 201 17.59 19.04 -11.80
CA LEU A 201 16.83 19.51 -10.64
C LEU A 201 17.71 20.02 -9.49
N PHE A 202 18.95 19.51 -9.38
CA PHE A 202 19.89 19.87 -8.32
C PHE A 202 20.80 21.05 -8.68
N GLU A 203 20.54 21.75 -9.79
CA GLU A 203 21.32 22.93 -10.14
C GLU A 203 21.22 24.00 -9.03
N GLY A 204 22.37 24.44 -8.54
CA GLY A 204 22.47 25.42 -7.45
C GLY A 204 22.18 24.90 -6.05
N LYS A 205 21.83 23.61 -5.89
CA LYS A 205 21.66 23.00 -4.56
C LYS A 205 23.03 22.91 -3.84
N PRO A 206 23.19 23.43 -2.62
CA PRO A 206 24.41 23.27 -1.85
C PRO A 206 24.71 21.78 -1.61
N ALA A 207 26.00 21.40 -1.69
CA ALA A 207 26.42 20.01 -1.44
C ALA A 207 26.11 19.53 -0.02
N SER A 208 26.00 20.44 0.93
CA SER A 208 25.65 20.15 2.33
C SER A 208 24.13 19.99 2.57
N ALA A 209 23.29 20.42 1.62
CA ALA A 209 21.85 20.30 1.73
C ALA A 209 21.41 18.84 1.41
N ASP A 210 20.49 18.31 2.22
CA ASP A 210 19.84 17.01 1.98
C ASP A 210 18.82 17.08 0.81
N LEU A 211 17.95 16.10 0.71
CA LEU A 211 16.90 16.04 -0.31
C LEU A 211 15.58 16.69 0.13
N GLU A 212 15.57 17.50 1.19
CA GLU A 212 14.38 18.21 1.61
C GLU A 212 13.85 19.10 0.48
N GLY A 213 12.55 18.99 0.20
CA GLY A 213 11.91 19.75 -0.86
C GLY A 213 12.02 19.18 -2.27
N TYR A 214 12.76 18.08 -2.46
CA TYR A 214 13.04 17.51 -3.78
C TYR A 214 12.21 16.28 -4.16
N ILE A 215 11.56 15.62 -3.21
CA ILE A 215 10.70 14.47 -3.51
C ILE A 215 9.33 15.02 -3.93
N TYR A 216 9.05 14.98 -5.24
CA TYR A 216 7.85 15.60 -5.81
C TYR A 216 6.57 14.88 -5.42
N GLY A 217 5.59 15.65 -4.95
CA GLY A 217 4.32 15.14 -4.44
C GLY A 217 3.38 14.70 -5.56
N GLU A 218 3.36 13.38 -5.84
CA GLU A 218 2.52 12.69 -6.83
C GLU A 218 2.30 11.24 -6.41
N THR A 219 1.43 10.54 -7.13
CA THR A 219 1.27 9.08 -7.02
C THR A 219 2.00 8.39 -8.16
N TYR A 220 2.95 7.54 -7.81
CA TYR A 220 3.81 6.82 -8.75
C TYR A 220 3.51 5.32 -8.70
N LYS A 221 3.63 4.64 -9.84
CA LYS A 221 3.48 3.18 -9.92
C LYS A 221 4.83 2.53 -10.20
N PHE A 222 5.25 1.61 -9.31
CA PHE A 222 6.51 0.90 -9.41
C PHE A 222 6.32 -0.61 -9.47
N GLY A 223 7.27 -1.32 -10.10
CA GLY A 223 7.38 -2.76 -9.97
C GLY A 223 7.86 -3.17 -8.57
N SER A 224 7.49 -4.36 -8.14
CA SER A 224 7.88 -4.89 -6.82
C SER A 224 9.40 -5.03 -6.62
N ASP A 225 10.16 -5.05 -7.72
CA ASP A 225 11.62 -5.10 -7.73
C ASP A 225 12.30 -3.72 -7.61
N ALA A 226 11.55 -2.62 -7.73
CA ALA A 226 12.10 -1.27 -7.67
C ALA A 226 12.91 -1.06 -6.38
N THR A 227 14.06 -0.43 -6.54
CA THR A 227 14.91 0.02 -5.43
C THR A 227 14.52 1.43 -4.99
N VAL A 228 14.85 1.83 -3.78
CA VAL A 228 14.63 3.22 -3.31
C VAL A 228 15.32 4.23 -4.22
N LYS A 229 16.52 3.90 -4.73
CA LYS A 229 17.24 4.77 -5.65
C LYS A 229 16.48 4.99 -6.96
N GLU A 230 15.87 3.94 -7.53
CA GLU A 230 15.04 4.05 -8.74
C GLU A 230 13.76 4.82 -8.48
N VAL A 231 13.11 4.59 -7.34
CA VAL A 231 11.94 5.36 -6.90
C VAL A 231 12.28 6.84 -6.85
N LEU A 232 13.34 7.22 -6.13
CA LEU A 232 13.73 8.62 -5.97
C LEU A 232 14.18 9.23 -7.31
N SER A 233 14.97 8.50 -8.13
CA SER A 233 15.37 8.99 -9.45
C SER A 233 14.14 9.33 -10.30
N HIS A 234 13.13 8.46 -10.31
CA HIS A 234 11.91 8.72 -11.07
C HIS A 234 11.14 9.93 -10.56
N THR A 235 11.05 10.14 -9.22
CA THR A 235 10.42 11.36 -8.69
C THR A 235 11.18 12.63 -9.10
N PHE A 236 12.51 12.57 -9.15
CA PHE A 236 13.34 13.69 -9.59
C PHE A 236 13.19 13.98 -11.08
N ASP A 237 13.06 12.94 -11.91
CA ASP A 237 12.83 13.08 -13.35
C ASP A 237 11.47 13.76 -13.62
N VAL A 238 10.41 13.31 -12.96
CA VAL A 238 9.07 13.92 -13.07
C VAL A 238 9.09 15.37 -12.59
N TYR A 239 9.80 15.66 -11.50
CA TYR A 239 9.94 17.02 -11.01
C TYR A 239 10.72 17.91 -11.99
N ALA A 240 11.83 17.41 -12.53
CA ALA A 240 12.63 18.13 -13.53
C ALA A 240 11.83 18.41 -14.82
N GLU A 241 11.04 17.44 -15.27
CA GLU A 241 10.13 17.61 -16.40
C GLU A 241 9.11 18.73 -16.13
N PHE A 242 8.44 18.71 -14.97
CA PHE A 242 7.53 19.79 -14.56
C PHE A 242 8.20 21.17 -14.54
N ILE A 243 9.39 21.27 -13.97
CA ILE A 243 10.20 22.51 -13.95
C ILE A 243 10.49 23.02 -15.37
N GLN A 244 10.85 22.10 -16.28
CA GLN A 244 11.17 22.42 -17.67
C GLN A 244 9.93 22.83 -18.47
N GLU A 245 8.86 22.04 -18.41
CA GLU A 245 7.61 22.30 -19.16
C GLU A 245 6.97 23.63 -18.82
N ASN A 246 7.08 24.04 -17.56
CA ASN A 246 6.52 25.29 -17.06
C ASN A 246 7.50 26.48 -17.11
N ASN A 247 8.72 26.29 -17.65
CA ASN A 247 9.77 27.30 -17.72
C ASN A 247 10.09 27.94 -16.35
N ILE A 248 10.02 27.14 -15.27
CA ILE A 248 10.15 27.63 -13.89
C ILE A 248 11.49 28.34 -13.69
N ILE A 249 12.61 27.78 -14.14
CA ILE A 249 13.96 28.37 -13.98
C ILE A 249 14.01 29.78 -14.57
N ALA A 250 13.50 29.98 -15.79
CA ALA A 250 13.53 31.30 -16.44
C ALA A 250 12.65 32.31 -15.70
N LYS A 251 11.50 31.90 -15.19
CA LYS A 251 10.58 32.72 -14.41
C LYS A 251 11.18 33.10 -13.06
N LEU A 252 11.80 32.13 -12.34
CA LEU A 252 12.50 32.40 -11.08
C LEU A 252 13.66 33.34 -11.26
N LYS A 253 14.44 33.20 -12.34
CA LYS A 253 15.51 34.14 -12.69
C LYS A 253 15.00 35.57 -12.92
N ALA A 254 13.81 35.71 -13.49
CA ALA A 254 13.16 37.02 -13.63
C ALA A 254 12.76 37.64 -12.27
N GLN A 255 12.59 36.82 -11.24
CA GLN A 255 12.36 37.20 -9.84
C GLN A 255 13.66 37.29 -9.03
N ASN A 256 14.85 37.21 -9.67
CA ASN A 256 16.18 37.15 -9.03
C ASN A 256 16.41 35.95 -8.10
N LEU A 257 15.76 34.84 -8.35
CA LEU A 257 15.97 33.57 -7.60
C LEU A 257 16.63 32.50 -8.46
N THR A 258 17.50 31.73 -7.84
CA THR A 258 17.96 30.43 -8.35
C THR A 258 16.86 29.39 -8.23
N LEU A 259 17.02 28.21 -8.86
CA LEU A 259 16.07 27.10 -8.70
C LEU A 259 15.98 26.64 -7.23
N PHE A 260 17.11 26.53 -6.54
CA PHE A 260 17.16 26.14 -5.12
C PHE A 260 16.40 27.13 -4.22
N GLU A 261 16.61 28.44 -4.41
CA GLU A 261 15.90 29.48 -3.68
C GLU A 261 14.40 29.49 -4.01
N GLY A 262 14.05 29.25 -5.28
CA GLY A 262 12.65 29.13 -5.71
C GLY A 262 11.95 27.94 -5.06
N ILE A 263 12.58 26.78 -5.00
CA ILE A 263 12.05 25.58 -4.30
C ILE A 263 11.94 25.88 -2.79
N THR A 264 12.93 26.56 -2.21
CA THR A 264 12.91 26.98 -0.80
C THR A 264 11.70 27.88 -0.50
N LEU A 265 11.48 28.93 -1.28
CA LEU A 265 10.34 29.82 -1.10
C LEU A 265 9.02 29.08 -1.36
N ALA A 266 8.95 28.24 -2.40
CA ALA A 266 7.76 27.46 -2.71
C ALA A 266 7.39 26.48 -1.59
N SER A 267 8.37 25.94 -0.86
CA SER A 267 8.11 25.07 0.29
C SER A 267 7.46 25.83 1.46
N ILE A 268 7.78 27.10 1.63
CA ILE A 268 7.14 27.96 2.64
C ILE A 268 5.72 28.31 2.19
N VAL A 269 5.55 28.76 0.95
CA VAL A 269 4.22 29.06 0.37
C VAL A 269 3.30 27.84 0.48
N GLN A 270 3.81 26.63 0.19
CA GLN A 270 3.06 25.37 0.32
C GLN A 270 2.54 25.11 1.74
N ARG A 271 3.31 25.50 2.74
CA ARG A 271 2.97 25.25 4.16
C ARG A 271 2.10 26.36 4.76
N GLU A 272 2.09 27.55 4.15
CA GLU A 272 1.27 28.71 4.57
C GLU A 272 -0.10 28.73 3.87
N SER A 273 -0.19 28.24 2.63
CA SER A 273 -1.42 28.31 1.84
C SER A 273 -2.49 27.36 2.37
N ILE A 274 -3.71 27.82 2.37
CA ILE A 274 -4.92 27.02 2.60
C ILE A 274 -5.54 26.51 1.29
N GLY A 275 -4.92 26.86 0.15
CA GLY A 275 -5.28 26.43 -1.21
C GLY A 275 -5.96 27.53 -2.03
N GLY A 276 -5.36 27.84 -3.19
CA GLY A 276 -5.85 28.84 -4.14
C GLY A 276 -5.37 30.28 -3.89
N ASP A 277 -4.63 30.52 -2.82
CA ASP A 277 -4.07 31.83 -2.44
C ASP A 277 -2.54 31.88 -2.55
N GLU A 278 -1.91 30.82 -3.08
CA GLU A 278 -0.47 30.73 -3.22
C GLU A 278 0.16 31.92 -3.98
N PRO A 279 -0.43 32.44 -5.09
CA PRO A 279 0.14 33.58 -5.79
C PRO A 279 0.19 34.86 -4.95
N GLN A 280 -0.82 35.12 -4.11
CA GLN A 280 -0.89 36.28 -3.22
C GLN A 280 0.11 36.13 -2.06
N ILE A 281 0.19 34.94 -1.44
CA ILE A 281 1.18 34.65 -0.39
C ILE A 281 2.61 34.78 -0.93
N ALA A 282 2.88 34.24 -2.14
CA ALA A 282 4.17 34.43 -2.80
C ALA A 282 4.49 35.94 -3.00
N SER A 283 3.50 36.74 -3.44
CA SER A 283 3.65 38.19 -3.57
C SER A 283 4.03 38.86 -2.25
N VAL A 284 3.39 38.48 -1.14
CA VAL A 284 3.76 39.04 0.19
C VAL A 284 5.22 38.74 0.52
N PHE A 285 5.68 37.52 0.29
CA PHE A 285 7.08 37.15 0.57
C PHE A 285 8.07 37.90 -0.35
N TYR A 286 7.76 38.05 -1.63
CA TYR A 286 8.59 38.86 -2.53
C TYR A 286 8.65 40.32 -2.09
N ASN A 287 7.52 40.92 -1.69
CA ASN A 287 7.48 42.30 -1.19
C ASN A 287 8.32 42.45 0.09
N ARG A 288 8.26 41.49 1.01
CA ARG A 288 9.11 41.47 2.22
C ARG A 288 10.59 41.35 1.87
N LEU A 289 10.97 40.42 0.96
CA LEU A 289 12.34 40.31 0.49
C LEU A 289 12.87 41.59 -0.13
N ALA A 290 12.04 42.29 -0.91
CA ALA A 290 12.42 43.55 -1.58
C ALA A 290 12.74 44.71 -0.61
N ILE A 291 12.19 44.69 0.59
CA ILE A 291 12.40 45.71 1.63
C ILE A 291 13.22 45.21 2.83
N ASP A 292 13.90 44.07 2.68
CA ASP A 292 14.71 43.43 3.74
C ASP A 292 13.92 43.13 5.04
N MET A 293 12.62 42.89 4.90
CA MET A 293 11.72 42.53 6.00
C MET A 293 11.80 40.99 6.23
N PRO A 294 11.91 40.53 7.49
CA PRO A 294 11.84 39.10 7.78
C PRO A 294 10.60 38.47 7.18
N LEU A 295 10.69 37.23 6.62
CA LEU A 295 9.53 36.55 6.06
C LEU A 295 8.48 36.24 7.14
N GLY A 296 8.86 36.09 8.40
CA GLY A 296 7.97 35.99 9.54
C GLY A 296 7.06 34.77 9.52
N SER A 297 7.46 33.71 8.82
CA SER A 297 6.69 32.49 8.64
C SER A 297 6.94 31.51 9.78
N ASP A 298 5.87 31.12 10.48
CA ASP A 298 5.97 30.22 11.64
C ASP A 298 6.33 28.79 11.25
N VAL A 299 5.91 28.33 10.10
CA VAL A 299 6.22 26.98 9.61
C VAL A 299 7.73 26.73 9.46
N THR A 300 8.53 27.78 9.36
CA THR A 300 9.98 27.68 9.20
C THR A 300 10.70 27.33 10.52
N TYR A 301 10.36 27.96 11.63
CA TYR A 301 10.92 27.57 12.93
C TYR A 301 10.31 26.25 13.45
N GLN A 302 9.03 26.01 13.15
CA GLN A 302 8.39 24.74 13.50
C GLN A 302 9.08 23.56 12.81
N TYR A 303 9.37 23.69 11.51
CA TYR A 303 10.10 22.66 10.75
C TYR A 303 11.44 22.32 11.39
N ILE A 304 12.27 23.31 11.71
CA ILE A 304 13.60 23.01 12.27
C ILE A 304 13.52 22.50 13.71
N ALA A 305 12.55 22.95 14.49
CA ALA A 305 12.30 22.43 15.83
C ALA A 305 11.94 20.94 15.76
N ASP A 306 11.01 20.56 14.89
CA ASP A 306 10.60 19.17 14.68
C ASP A 306 11.77 18.32 14.15
N LYS A 307 12.53 18.81 13.17
CA LYS A 307 13.68 18.12 12.57
C LYS A 307 14.79 17.85 13.60
N THR A 308 14.97 18.75 14.56
CA THR A 308 16.04 18.65 15.58
C THR A 308 15.53 18.08 16.91
N GLY A 309 14.22 17.86 17.06
CA GLY A 309 13.60 17.31 18.27
C GLY A 309 13.61 18.29 19.46
N VAL A 310 13.62 19.61 19.19
CA VAL A 310 13.52 20.65 20.23
C VAL A 310 12.10 21.24 20.28
N GLU A 311 11.77 21.92 21.38
CA GLU A 311 10.49 22.59 21.52
C GLU A 311 10.30 23.70 20.46
N ARG A 312 9.08 23.81 19.94
CA ARG A 312 8.71 24.89 19.01
C ARG A 312 8.66 26.22 19.76
N ASP A 313 9.63 27.07 19.51
CA ASP A 313 9.75 28.40 20.12
C ASP A 313 9.90 29.44 18.99
N THR A 314 9.06 30.47 19.00
CA THR A 314 9.15 31.60 18.07
C THR A 314 10.50 32.33 18.12
N ASN A 315 11.22 32.20 19.24
CA ASN A 315 12.56 32.76 19.44
C ASN A 315 13.69 31.75 19.18
N LEU A 316 13.38 30.58 18.65
CA LEU A 316 14.40 29.54 18.36
C LEU A 316 15.54 30.14 17.55
N ASP A 317 16.78 30.00 18.08
CA ASP A 317 17.98 30.48 17.43
C ASP A 317 18.45 29.51 16.34
N SER A 318 17.92 29.71 15.15
CA SER A 318 18.21 28.91 13.96
C SER A 318 18.11 29.77 12.71
N PRO A 319 19.02 29.61 11.73
CA PRO A 319 18.91 30.27 10.41
C PRO A 319 17.61 29.94 9.66
N TYR A 320 16.91 28.87 10.03
CA TYR A 320 15.58 28.56 9.50
C TYR A 320 14.48 29.45 10.10
N ASN A 321 14.69 30.10 11.25
CA ASN A 321 13.69 30.94 11.87
C ASN A 321 13.56 32.29 11.14
N THR A 322 12.68 32.35 10.16
CA THR A 322 12.43 33.56 9.35
C THR A 322 11.70 34.69 10.10
N ARG A 323 11.33 34.49 11.37
CA ARG A 323 10.90 35.58 12.26
C ARG A 323 12.07 36.39 12.81
N ARG A 324 13.25 35.76 12.94
CA ARG A 324 14.47 36.34 13.50
C ARG A 324 15.46 36.79 12.44
N TYR A 325 15.56 36.00 11.36
CA TYR A 325 16.56 36.20 10.34
C TYR A 325 15.89 36.62 9.03
N PRO A 326 16.26 37.77 8.44
CA PRO A 326 15.72 38.20 7.15
C PRO A 326 16.24 37.34 6.03
N GLY A 327 15.55 37.37 4.89
CA GLY A 327 15.89 36.57 3.72
C GLY A 327 15.30 35.15 3.76
N LEU A 328 15.74 34.31 2.82
CA LEU A 328 15.33 32.92 2.73
C LEU A 328 16.09 32.07 3.76
N PRO A 329 15.45 31.02 4.30
CA PRO A 329 16.15 30.03 5.13
C PRO A 329 17.19 29.26 4.30
N PRO A 330 18.09 28.48 4.96
CA PRO A 330 19.18 27.76 4.30
C PRO A 330 18.74 26.71 3.26
N GLY A 331 17.46 26.35 3.24
CA GLY A 331 16.90 25.39 2.29
C GLY A 331 15.41 25.16 2.49
N PRO A 332 14.81 24.30 1.66
CA PRO A 332 13.40 23.95 1.74
C PRO A 332 13.01 23.35 3.09
N ILE A 333 11.73 23.47 3.45
CA ILE A 333 11.15 22.95 4.69
C ILE A 333 10.11 21.83 4.46
N ALA A 334 9.77 21.60 3.20
CA ALA A 334 8.85 20.55 2.76
C ALA A 334 8.91 20.42 1.24
N ALA A 335 8.31 19.37 0.67
CA ALA A 335 8.11 19.21 -0.76
C ALA A 335 7.03 20.20 -1.28
N PRO A 336 7.37 21.18 -2.13
CA PRO A 336 6.36 22.06 -2.68
C PRO A 336 5.53 21.36 -3.75
N GLY A 337 4.22 21.61 -3.76
CA GLY A 337 3.33 21.15 -4.84
C GLY A 337 3.39 22.10 -6.06
N LYS A 338 2.77 21.66 -7.15
CA LYS A 338 2.74 22.39 -8.43
C LYS A 338 2.23 23.84 -8.28
N ASN A 339 1.19 24.05 -7.48
CA ASN A 339 0.59 25.38 -7.31
C ASN A 339 1.56 26.35 -6.64
N ALA A 340 2.22 25.92 -5.56
CA ALA A 340 3.22 26.72 -4.87
C ALA A 340 4.42 27.06 -5.75
N LEU A 341 4.90 26.09 -6.56
CA LEU A 341 5.98 26.31 -7.52
C LEU A 341 5.61 27.32 -8.61
N LEU A 342 4.41 27.19 -9.17
CA LEU A 342 3.88 28.14 -10.18
C LEU A 342 3.66 29.51 -9.58
N ALA A 343 3.17 29.60 -8.35
CA ALA A 343 2.93 30.86 -7.64
C ALA A 343 4.24 31.59 -7.36
N VAL A 344 5.28 30.91 -6.94
CA VAL A 344 6.61 31.51 -6.74
C VAL A 344 7.25 31.92 -8.06
N ALA A 345 7.09 31.10 -9.12
CA ALA A 345 7.58 31.44 -10.45
C ALA A 345 6.82 32.60 -11.11
N THR A 346 5.54 32.80 -10.75
CA THR A 346 4.68 33.83 -11.31
C THR A 346 3.75 34.36 -10.21
N PRO A 347 4.29 35.17 -9.26
CA PRO A 347 3.50 35.68 -8.14
C PRO A 347 2.43 36.66 -8.62
N ALA A 348 1.40 36.88 -7.80
CA ALA A 348 0.47 37.98 -7.98
C ALA A 348 1.21 39.33 -7.85
N THR A 349 0.68 40.35 -8.47
CA THR A 349 1.20 41.73 -8.32
C THR A 349 0.33 42.47 -7.30
N THR A 350 0.85 42.60 -6.07
CA THR A 350 0.17 43.29 -4.96
C THR A 350 1.16 44.10 -4.16
N ASP A 351 0.65 45.01 -3.31
CA ASP A 351 1.44 45.78 -2.35
C ASP A 351 1.41 45.19 -0.95
N TYR A 352 0.83 43.98 -0.79
CA TYR A 352 0.67 43.34 0.51
C TYR A 352 2.03 42.92 1.09
N VAL A 353 2.23 43.21 2.37
CA VAL A 353 3.37 42.75 3.16
C VAL A 353 2.94 41.95 4.41
N TYR A 354 1.63 41.87 4.64
CA TYR A 354 1.04 41.07 5.73
C TYR A 354 -0.05 40.15 5.21
N PHE A 355 -0.17 39.01 5.84
CA PHE A 355 -1.32 38.12 5.69
C PHE A 355 -1.56 37.38 6.99
N LEU A 356 -2.77 36.85 7.16
CA LEU A 356 -3.14 35.89 8.20
C LEU A 356 -4.25 34.97 7.69
N SER A 357 -4.28 33.75 8.18
CA SER A 357 -5.41 32.82 7.99
C SER A 357 -6.44 33.05 9.10
N GLY A 358 -7.62 33.50 8.74
CA GLY A 358 -8.72 33.78 9.69
C GLY A 358 -9.30 32.49 10.31
N ASP A 359 -10.15 32.64 11.35
CA ASP A 359 -10.87 31.56 12.00
C ASP A 359 -11.88 30.85 11.04
N ASP A 360 -12.22 31.53 9.95
CA ASP A 360 -13.12 31.09 8.87
C ASP A 360 -12.40 30.44 7.67
N ASP A 361 -11.12 30.13 7.81
CA ASP A 361 -10.26 29.57 6.76
C ASP A 361 -10.13 30.49 5.51
N VAL A 362 -10.26 31.81 5.70
CA VAL A 362 -10.02 32.82 4.67
C VAL A 362 -8.70 33.53 4.97
N THR A 363 -7.89 33.77 3.92
CA THR A 363 -6.65 34.54 4.05
C THR A 363 -6.93 36.03 3.89
N TYR A 364 -6.56 36.85 4.89
CA TYR A 364 -6.69 38.30 4.93
C TYR A 364 -5.34 38.96 4.73
N TYR A 365 -5.28 39.92 3.84
CA TYR A 365 -4.06 40.61 3.47
C TYR A 365 -4.04 42.06 3.97
N GLY A 366 -2.85 42.62 4.19
CA GLY A 366 -2.65 43.99 4.59
C GLY A 366 -1.38 44.59 4.00
N VAL A 367 -1.40 45.90 3.72
CA VAL A 367 -0.25 46.67 3.29
C VAL A 367 0.47 47.29 4.49
N THR A 368 -0.28 47.65 5.55
CA THR A 368 0.29 48.22 6.76
C THR A 368 0.10 47.34 7.97
N LEU A 369 0.87 47.61 9.04
CA LEU A 369 0.73 46.89 10.31
C LEU A 369 -0.66 47.13 10.94
N GLU A 370 -1.19 48.36 10.82
CA GLU A 370 -2.51 48.71 11.33
C GLU A 370 -3.61 47.91 10.66
N GLU A 371 -3.51 47.70 9.33
CA GLU A 371 -4.46 46.84 8.60
C GLU A 371 -4.33 45.36 9.05
N HIS A 372 -3.12 44.89 9.29
CA HIS A 372 -2.89 43.55 9.79
C HIS A 372 -3.47 43.35 11.18
N GLU A 373 -3.24 44.31 12.12
CA GLU A 373 -3.81 44.25 13.46
C GLU A 373 -5.34 44.31 13.44
N ALA A 374 -5.92 45.11 12.53
CA ALA A 374 -7.35 45.18 12.31
C ALA A 374 -7.91 43.83 11.80
N ASN A 375 -7.21 43.17 10.87
CA ASN A 375 -7.56 41.86 10.36
C ASN A 375 -7.48 40.78 11.49
N ILE A 376 -6.44 40.81 12.33
CA ILE A 376 -6.32 39.93 13.49
C ILE A 376 -7.54 40.12 14.40
N ALA A 377 -7.85 41.35 14.77
CA ALA A 377 -8.95 41.67 15.68
C ALA A 377 -10.32 41.27 15.12
N ALA A 378 -10.50 41.36 13.81
CA ALA A 378 -11.76 41.04 13.15
C ALA A 378 -11.93 39.53 12.91
N HIS A 379 -10.88 38.80 12.47
CA HIS A 379 -10.96 37.51 11.81
C HIS A 379 -10.15 36.40 12.48
N CYS A 380 -9.30 36.70 13.48
CA CYS A 380 -8.42 35.69 14.10
C CYS A 380 -8.46 35.76 15.62
N LYS A 381 -9.65 35.42 16.20
CA LYS A 381 -9.88 35.43 17.65
C LYS A 381 -9.53 34.15 18.37
N VAL A 382 -9.45 33.05 17.65
CA VAL A 382 -9.16 31.71 18.21
C VAL A 382 -7.77 31.25 17.75
N LYS A 383 -7.53 31.18 16.45
CA LYS A 383 -6.27 30.66 15.90
C LYS A 383 -5.05 31.50 16.33
N CYS A 384 -5.19 32.82 16.39
CA CYS A 384 -4.10 33.72 16.78
C CYS A 384 -3.85 33.79 18.31
N LEU A 385 -4.68 33.18 19.14
CA LEU A 385 -4.46 33.09 20.59
C LEU A 385 -3.68 31.83 21.02
N ILE A 386 -3.46 30.89 20.11
CA ILE A 386 -2.83 29.58 20.37
C ILE A 386 -1.32 29.61 20.01
N LEU A 387 -0.81 30.74 19.54
CA LEU A 387 0.59 30.95 19.12
C LEU A 387 1.48 31.38 20.27
#